data_4c3927aa6901ea2f824cd6f1720ebf3b
#
_entry.id   4c3927aa6901ea2f824cd6f1720ebf3b
#
_cell.length_a   1.000
_cell.length_b   1.000
_cell.length_c   1.000
_cell.angle_alpha   90.00
_cell.angle_beta   90.00
_cell.angle_gamma   90.00
#
_symmetry.space_group_name_H-M   'P 1'
#
loop_
_entity.id
_entity.type
_entity.pdbx_description
1 polymer ?
#
loop_
_entity_poly.entity_id
_entity_poly.type
_entity_poly.pdbx_seq_one_letter_code
_entity_poly.pdbx_strand_id
1 'polypeptide(L)'
;MKFLKKFASSILHDDSKPNCLNPILFPLYLFSIIYGGIIRLRNRMYDLAVFKTRKLRCRVISIGNITVGGTGKTPMAIILANLLKERGYKPAVLSRGYGRKNKKRITLVSDESHILAEFHEAGDEPLLIAKTVKGVPVITGSKRYLTGRYAVDNLGIDVLILDDAFQHRSLFRNIDIVLLDSKRPFGNRFLLPRGPLREPKKALGRADIIVLTGENRDSALFTQKTTMGALINKKGAVPIFRGYHKPKELVKGEENDSYPLEYLSGKKVCAFAGIAKPESFEDTIVSLGGEVVSFITFPDHHRYTMGDIEEIKKASSNCSSEIIVTTEKDGIKLINFTEFFRDIFLLRIEMEIVNRSKEFEDVIMSKLLK
;
A
#
# COMPACT_ATOMS: atom_id res chain seq x y z
N MET A 1 -2.54 11.67 -21.58
CA MET A 1 -2.53 10.56 -20.60
C MET A 1 -2.95 10.99 -19.19
N LYS A 2 -2.54 12.19 -18.68
CA LYS A 2 -2.99 12.74 -17.37
C LYS A 2 -4.52 12.87 -17.28
N PHE A 3 -5.18 13.39 -18.34
CA PHE A 3 -6.64 13.55 -18.40
C PHE A 3 -7.41 12.22 -18.27
N LEU A 4 -6.99 11.18 -18.99
CA LEU A 4 -7.65 9.86 -18.91
C LEU A 4 -7.56 9.21 -17.52
N LYS A 5 -6.43 9.38 -16.82
CA LYS A 5 -6.27 8.87 -15.44
C LYS A 5 -7.15 9.64 -14.45
N LYS A 6 -7.22 10.98 -14.56
CA LYS A 6 -8.09 11.81 -13.73
C LYS A 6 -9.57 11.46 -13.97
N PHE A 7 -9.94 11.27 -15.25
CA PHE A 7 -11.29 10.85 -15.64
C PHE A 7 -11.63 9.45 -15.11
N ALA A 8 -10.70 8.47 -15.23
CA ALA A 8 -10.90 7.14 -14.66
C ALA A 8 -11.05 7.18 -13.13
N SER A 9 -10.25 8.00 -12.45
CA SER A 9 -10.38 8.21 -11.01
C SER A 9 -11.74 8.81 -10.63
N SER A 10 -12.22 9.82 -11.34
CA SER A 10 -13.54 10.40 -11.06
C SER A 10 -14.67 9.38 -11.21
N ILE A 11 -14.62 8.51 -12.21
CA ILE A 11 -15.60 7.43 -12.41
C ILE A 11 -15.57 6.43 -11.24
N LEU A 12 -14.39 6.04 -10.76
CA LEU A 12 -14.25 5.10 -9.66
C LEU A 12 -14.80 5.64 -8.33
N HIS A 13 -14.87 6.96 -8.18
CA HIS A 13 -15.38 7.64 -6.99
C HIS A 13 -16.79 8.21 -7.14
N ASP A 14 -17.39 8.08 -8.32
CA ASP A 14 -18.75 8.55 -8.61
C ASP A 14 -19.77 7.64 -7.91
N ASP A 15 -20.51 8.18 -6.95
CA ASP A 15 -21.55 7.49 -6.17
C ASP A 15 -22.92 7.46 -6.87
N SER A 16 -23.04 7.99 -8.09
CA SER A 16 -24.32 8.01 -8.83
C SER A 16 -24.85 6.60 -9.07
N LYS A 17 -26.17 6.45 -9.00
CA LYS A 17 -26.84 5.18 -9.31
C LYS A 17 -26.72 4.87 -10.81
N PRO A 18 -26.76 3.58 -11.19
CA PRO A 18 -26.81 3.20 -12.60
C PRO A 18 -27.96 3.88 -13.29
N ASN A 19 -27.67 4.65 -14.32
CA ASN A 19 -28.67 5.29 -15.19
C ASN A 19 -28.40 4.86 -16.62
N CYS A 20 -29.37 4.19 -17.26
CA CYS A 20 -29.26 3.72 -18.63
C CYS A 20 -29.08 4.85 -19.65
N LEU A 21 -29.44 6.07 -19.31
CA LEU A 21 -29.24 7.26 -20.14
C LEU A 21 -27.82 7.80 -20.10
N ASN A 22 -26.97 7.35 -19.15
CA ASN A 22 -25.59 7.79 -19.09
C ASN A 22 -24.72 6.91 -20.02
N PRO A 23 -24.22 7.43 -21.16
CA PRO A 23 -23.54 6.63 -22.17
C PRO A 23 -22.20 6.07 -21.73
N ILE A 24 -21.61 6.59 -20.65
CA ILE A 24 -20.30 6.16 -20.11
C ILE A 24 -20.49 5.22 -18.91
N LEU A 25 -21.31 5.62 -17.96
CA LEU A 25 -21.44 4.88 -16.69
C LEU A 25 -22.24 3.58 -16.85
N PHE A 26 -23.22 3.55 -17.75
CA PHE A 26 -24.04 2.35 -17.96
C PHE A 26 -23.26 1.17 -18.56
N PRO A 27 -22.46 1.33 -19.63
CA PRO A 27 -21.59 0.25 -20.10
C PRO A 27 -20.60 -0.24 -19.03
N LEU A 28 -19.99 0.68 -18.28
CA LEU A 28 -19.07 0.32 -17.19
C LEU A 28 -19.78 -0.49 -16.10
N TYR A 29 -21.04 -0.18 -15.81
CA TYR A 29 -21.86 -0.94 -14.89
C TYR A 29 -22.11 -2.37 -15.41
N LEU A 30 -22.47 -2.55 -16.68
CA LEU A 30 -22.65 -3.87 -17.30
C LEU A 30 -21.36 -4.69 -17.23
N PHE A 31 -20.22 -4.09 -17.57
CA PHE A 31 -18.91 -4.75 -17.46
C PHE A 31 -18.58 -5.12 -16.01
N SER A 32 -19.00 -4.32 -15.03
CA SER A 32 -18.77 -4.65 -13.61
C SER A 32 -19.60 -5.85 -13.15
N ILE A 33 -20.79 -6.08 -13.74
CA ILE A 33 -21.60 -7.27 -13.47
C ILE A 33 -20.90 -8.52 -14.01
N ILE A 34 -20.43 -8.47 -15.27
CA ILE A 34 -19.68 -9.56 -15.90
C ILE A 34 -18.41 -9.87 -15.09
N TYR A 35 -17.61 -8.85 -14.79
CA TYR A 35 -16.42 -8.98 -13.93
C TYR A 35 -16.76 -9.62 -12.59
N GLY A 36 -17.85 -9.17 -11.96
CA GLY A 36 -18.34 -9.72 -10.70
C GLY A 36 -18.73 -11.19 -10.80
N GLY A 37 -19.33 -11.61 -11.91
CA GLY A 37 -19.64 -13.00 -12.21
C GLY A 37 -18.38 -13.86 -12.28
N ILE A 38 -17.39 -13.40 -13.05
CA ILE A 38 -16.09 -14.08 -13.22
C ILE A 38 -15.38 -14.22 -11.87
N ILE A 39 -15.33 -13.15 -11.07
CA ILE A 39 -14.65 -13.18 -9.76
C ILE A 39 -15.37 -14.11 -8.78
N ARG A 40 -16.72 -14.12 -8.76
CA ARG A 40 -17.48 -15.03 -7.91
C ARG A 40 -17.26 -16.49 -8.32
N LEU A 41 -17.29 -16.79 -9.63
CA LEU A 41 -16.99 -18.12 -10.15
C LEU A 41 -15.58 -18.57 -9.77
N ARG A 42 -14.56 -17.72 -10.03
CA ARG A 42 -13.17 -18.00 -9.65
C ARG A 42 -13.06 -18.32 -8.16
N ASN A 43 -13.68 -17.50 -7.31
CA ASN A 43 -13.64 -17.71 -5.86
C ASN A 43 -14.30 -19.02 -5.47
N ARG A 44 -15.46 -19.36 -6.06
CA ARG A 44 -16.14 -20.63 -5.82
C ARG A 44 -15.30 -21.84 -6.24
N MET A 45 -14.54 -21.75 -7.36
CA MET A 45 -13.64 -22.82 -7.80
C MET A 45 -12.50 -23.08 -6.79
N TYR A 46 -12.01 -22.04 -6.10
CA TYR A 46 -11.08 -22.22 -4.98
C TYR A 46 -11.76 -22.79 -3.74
N ASP A 47 -12.99 -22.35 -3.42
CA ASP A 47 -13.73 -22.84 -2.25
C ASP A 47 -14.09 -24.32 -2.39
N LEU A 48 -14.34 -24.78 -3.61
CA LEU A 48 -14.59 -26.19 -3.96
C LEU A 48 -13.32 -27.01 -4.24
N ALA A 49 -12.12 -26.42 -4.00
CA ALA A 49 -10.81 -27.04 -4.25
C ALA A 49 -10.57 -27.48 -5.72
N VAL A 50 -11.38 -27.02 -6.68
CA VAL A 50 -11.14 -27.24 -8.13
C VAL A 50 -9.83 -26.56 -8.55
N PHE A 51 -9.61 -25.33 -8.11
CA PHE A 51 -8.33 -24.68 -8.27
C PHE A 51 -7.40 -25.03 -7.11
N LYS A 52 -6.22 -25.57 -7.44
CA LYS A 52 -5.25 -26.01 -6.46
C LYS A 52 -4.63 -24.84 -5.71
N THR A 53 -4.64 -24.89 -4.40
CA THR A 53 -3.91 -24.00 -3.49
C THR A 53 -2.65 -24.73 -3.04
N ARG A 54 -1.49 -24.17 -3.35
CA ARG A 54 -0.18 -24.76 -3.00
C ARG A 54 0.24 -24.32 -1.61
N LYS A 55 0.87 -25.17 -0.83
CA LYS A 55 1.40 -24.88 0.51
C LYS A 55 2.92 -24.87 0.47
N LEU A 56 3.54 -23.98 1.23
CA LEU A 56 4.99 -23.93 1.49
C LEU A 56 5.30 -24.52 2.86
N ARG A 57 6.57 -24.83 3.09
CA ARG A 57 7.08 -25.34 4.38
C ARG A 57 7.36 -24.22 5.40
N CYS A 58 6.70 -23.09 5.26
CA CYS A 58 6.80 -21.94 6.15
C CYS A 58 5.42 -21.37 6.43
N ARG A 59 5.31 -20.47 7.41
CA ARG A 59 4.09 -19.68 7.66
C ARG A 59 3.95 -18.60 6.61
N VAL A 60 2.72 -18.27 6.24
CA VAL A 60 2.43 -17.25 5.21
C VAL A 60 1.37 -16.28 5.72
N ILE A 61 1.73 -15.01 5.79
CA ILE A 61 0.82 -13.90 6.09
C ILE A 61 0.57 -13.14 4.79
N SER A 62 -0.68 -12.93 4.45
CA SER A 62 -1.07 -12.10 3.30
C SER A 62 -1.58 -10.76 3.80
N ILE A 63 -1.06 -9.70 3.21
CA ILE A 63 -1.58 -8.34 3.35
C ILE A 63 -2.25 -7.97 2.04
N GLY A 64 -3.43 -7.37 2.12
CA GLY A 64 -4.11 -6.92 0.92
C GLY A 64 -5.31 -6.05 1.20
N ASN A 65 -6.07 -5.76 0.17
CA ASN A 65 -7.31 -5.01 0.24
C ASN A 65 -8.32 -5.55 -0.77
N ILE A 66 -9.56 -5.07 -0.70
CA ILE A 66 -10.61 -5.42 -1.68
C ILE A 66 -10.91 -4.28 -2.65
N THR A 67 -10.27 -3.13 -2.52
CA THR A 67 -10.41 -1.97 -3.41
C THR A 67 -9.12 -1.70 -4.17
N VAL A 68 -9.19 -0.97 -5.27
CA VAL A 68 -8.01 -0.32 -5.86
C VAL A 68 -7.66 0.92 -5.06
N GLY A 69 -6.37 1.31 -5.04
CA GLY A 69 -5.85 2.51 -4.37
C GLY A 69 -4.95 2.20 -3.17
N GLY A 70 -4.38 3.26 -2.63
CA GLY A 70 -3.47 3.22 -1.49
C GLY A 70 -4.23 3.04 -0.17
N THR A 71 -4.14 1.87 0.43
CA THR A 71 -4.74 1.54 1.74
C THR A 71 -3.69 1.27 2.82
N GLY A 72 -2.41 1.62 2.58
CA GLY A 72 -1.34 1.42 3.57
C GLY A 72 -0.77 -0.01 3.62
N LYS A 73 -0.87 -0.80 2.54
CA LYS A 73 -0.32 -2.17 2.49
C LYS A 73 1.18 -2.23 2.76
N THR A 74 1.94 -1.39 2.08
CA THR A 74 3.41 -1.32 2.22
C THR A 74 3.86 -0.95 3.64
N PRO A 75 3.31 0.10 4.30
CA PRO A 75 3.57 0.36 5.70
C PRO A 75 3.19 -0.80 6.63
N MET A 76 2.09 -1.51 6.37
CA MET A 76 1.71 -2.70 7.14
C MET A 76 2.72 -3.84 6.96
N ALA A 77 3.25 -4.04 5.75
CA ALA A 77 4.29 -5.05 5.51
C ALA A 77 5.56 -4.74 6.29
N ILE A 78 5.93 -3.45 6.39
CA ILE A 78 7.07 -2.97 7.19
C ILE A 78 6.86 -3.26 8.68
N ILE A 79 5.68 -2.93 9.25
CA ILE A 79 5.37 -3.24 10.66
C ILE A 79 5.52 -4.74 10.93
N LEU A 80 4.89 -5.57 10.10
CA LEU A 80 4.92 -7.02 10.30
C LEU A 80 6.32 -7.60 10.17
N ALA A 81 7.11 -7.09 9.23
CA ALA A 81 8.48 -7.54 9.05
C ALA A 81 9.35 -7.26 10.29
N ASN A 82 9.25 -6.04 10.84
CA ASN A 82 9.94 -5.65 12.06
C ASN A 82 9.45 -6.46 13.28
N LEU A 83 8.13 -6.55 13.48
CA LEU A 83 7.53 -7.30 14.58
C LEU A 83 7.98 -8.76 14.58
N LEU A 84 7.93 -9.43 13.43
CA LEU A 84 8.31 -10.83 13.33
C LEU A 84 9.81 -11.04 13.59
N LYS A 85 10.65 -10.14 13.07
CA LYS A 85 12.09 -10.14 13.33
C LYS A 85 12.39 -9.96 14.82
N GLU A 86 11.75 -8.99 15.49
CA GLU A 86 11.89 -8.74 16.93
C GLU A 86 11.44 -9.94 17.78
N ARG A 87 10.49 -10.73 17.28
CA ARG A 87 10.02 -11.98 17.91
C ARG A 87 10.88 -13.21 17.58
N GLY A 88 12.01 -13.02 16.90
CA GLY A 88 12.98 -14.07 16.60
C GLY A 88 12.66 -14.95 15.39
N TYR A 89 11.64 -14.60 14.60
CA TYR A 89 11.38 -15.25 13.32
C TYR A 89 12.37 -14.77 12.24
N LYS A 90 12.51 -15.57 11.19
CA LYS A 90 13.22 -15.19 9.95
C LYS A 90 12.20 -14.82 8.86
N PRO A 91 11.68 -13.60 8.85
CA PRO A 91 10.69 -13.18 7.87
C PRO A 91 11.34 -12.82 6.53
N ALA A 92 10.56 -12.93 5.43
CA ALA A 92 10.85 -12.27 4.17
C ALA A 92 9.59 -11.63 3.58
N VAL A 93 9.75 -10.51 2.86
CA VAL A 93 8.64 -9.86 2.18
C VAL A 93 8.64 -10.21 0.69
N LEU A 94 7.49 -10.71 0.21
CA LEU A 94 7.26 -11.01 -1.18
C LEU A 94 6.31 -10.01 -1.81
N SER A 95 6.77 -9.25 -2.79
CA SER A 95 5.95 -8.34 -3.58
C SER A 95 5.87 -8.77 -5.05
N ARG A 96 4.90 -8.23 -5.78
CA ARG A 96 4.76 -8.48 -7.22
C ARG A 96 5.83 -7.76 -8.04
N GLY A 97 6.33 -6.63 -7.51
CA GLY A 97 7.19 -5.73 -8.25
C GLY A 97 6.41 -5.02 -9.36
N TYR A 98 5.37 -4.29 -8.98
CA TYR A 98 4.60 -3.49 -9.92
C TYR A 98 5.50 -2.44 -10.56
N GLY A 99 5.34 -2.21 -11.87
CA GLY A 99 6.10 -1.18 -12.60
C GLY A 99 7.54 -1.56 -12.97
N ARG A 100 8.08 -2.72 -12.56
CA ARG A 100 9.42 -3.17 -12.94
C ARG A 100 9.53 -3.39 -14.46
N LYS A 101 10.66 -2.99 -15.04
CA LYS A 101 10.96 -3.24 -16.47
C LYS A 101 11.42 -4.69 -16.69
N ASN A 102 12.25 -5.21 -15.81
CA ASN A 102 12.76 -6.56 -15.89
C ASN A 102 11.72 -7.58 -15.38
N LYS A 103 11.34 -8.52 -16.24
CA LYS A 103 10.36 -9.57 -15.95
C LYS A 103 11.00 -10.90 -15.51
N LYS A 104 12.20 -10.88 -14.91
CA LYS A 104 12.79 -12.06 -14.29
C LYS A 104 11.75 -12.76 -13.41
N ARG A 105 11.75 -14.08 -13.42
CA ARG A 105 10.77 -14.87 -12.63
C ARG A 105 10.87 -14.58 -11.13
N ILE A 106 12.11 -14.41 -10.64
CA ILE A 106 12.44 -14.08 -9.26
C ILE A 106 13.53 -13.02 -9.30
N THR A 107 13.40 -11.96 -8.50
CA THR A 107 14.43 -10.95 -8.27
C THR A 107 14.59 -10.78 -6.76
N LEU A 108 15.78 -11.07 -6.24
CA LEU A 108 16.15 -10.72 -4.86
C LEU A 108 16.44 -9.22 -4.85
N VAL A 109 15.58 -8.47 -4.17
CA VAL A 109 15.70 -6.99 -4.09
C VAL A 109 16.69 -6.61 -3.01
N SER A 110 16.60 -7.26 -1.87
CA SER A 110 17.58 -7.18 -0.78
C SER A 110 17.75 -8.53 -0.10
N ASP A 111 18.92 -8.80 0.40
CA ASP A 111 19.17 -9.80 1.41
C ASP A 111 19.10 -9.20 2.82
N GLU A 112 19.68 -9.84 3.81
CA GLU A 112 19.71 -9.33 5.19
C GLU A 112 20.62 -8.09 5.37
N SER A 113 21.56 -7.85 4.45
CA SER A 113 22.63 -6.85 4.60
C SER A 113 22.64 -5.78 3.51
N HIS A 114 22.30 -6.16 2.28
CA HIS A 114 22.49 -5.31 1.11
C HIS A 114 21.24 -5.19 0.26
N ILE A 115 21.08 -4.04 -0.39
CA ILE A 115 20.13 -3.84 -1.48
C ILE A 115 20.81 -4.29 -2.77
N LEU A 116 20.23 -5.26 -3.46
CA LEU A 116 20.81 -5.95 -4.61
C LEU A 116 20.19 -5.58 -5.94
N ALA A 117 19.03 -4.93 -5.91
CA ALA A 117 18.30 -4.57 -7.12
C ALA A 117 18.03 -3.07 -7.17
N GLU A 118 18.07 -2.52 -8.38
CA GLU A 118 17.74 -1.13 -8.63
C GLU A 118 16.21 -0.95 -8.79
N PHE A 119 15.77 0.33 -8.78
CA PHE A 119 14.37 0.72 -8.94
C PHE A 119 13.69 0.06 -10.16
N HIS A 120 14.38 0.03 -11.31
CA HIS A 120 13.80 -0.53 -12.54
C HIS A 120 13.66 -2.06 -12.54
N GLU A 121 14.38 -2.76 -11.65
CA GLU A 121 14.29 -4.21 -11.47
C GLU A 121 13.32 -4.61 -10.35
N ALA A 122 13.30 -3.85 -9.26
CA ALA A 122 12.51 -4.11 -8.07
C ALA A 122 11.06 -3.58 -8.19
N GLY A 123 10.90 -2.35 -8.69
CA GLY A 123 9.71 -1.53 -8.53
C GLY A 123 9.76 -0.68 -7.25
N ASP A 124 8.89 0.33 -7.15
CA ASP A 124 8.91 1.33 -6.08
C ASP A 124 8.59 0.74 -4.67
N GLU A 125 7.51 -0.02 -4.53
CA GLU A 125 7.09 -0.57 -3.23
C GLU A 125 8.11 -1.57 -2.63
N PRO A 126 8.62 -2.57 -3.38
CA PRO A 126 9.62 -3.49 -2.85
C PRO A 126 10.93 -2.81 -2.48
N LEU A 127 11.35 -1.81 -3.26
CA LEU A 127 12.57 -1.06 -2.94
C LEU A 127 12.39 -0.20 -1.69
N LEU A 128 11.19 0.39 -1.50
CA LEU A 128 10.84 1.11 -0.28
C LEU A 128 10.94 0.19 0.95
N ILE A 129 10.34 -1.00 0.88
CA ILE A 129 10.41 -1.97 1.97
C ILE A 129 11.87 -2.34 2.26
N ALA A 130 12.66 -2.65 1.22
CA ALA A 130 14.06 -3.03 1.37
C ALA A 130 14.93 -1.94 2.02
N LYS A 131 14.64 -0.66 1.72
CA LYS A 131 15.34 0.48 2.35
C LYS A 131 14.92 0.72 3.80
N THR A 132 13.65 0.45 4.12
CA THR A 132 13.08 0.74 5.44
C THR A 132 13.32 -0.38 6.44
N VAL A 133 13.25 -1.66 6.01
CA VAL A 133 13.38 -2.81 6.89
C VAL A 133 14.74 -3.45 6.71
N LYS A 134 15.64 -3.22 7.68
CA LYS A 134 16.98 -3.83 7.68
C LYS A 134 16.93 -5.27 8.19
N GLY A 135 17.70 -6.15 7.58
CA GLY A 135 17.85 -7.55 8.02
C GLY A 135 16.65 -8.44 7.67
N VAL A 136 15.83 -8.03 6.70
CA VAL A 136 14.71 -8.82 6.17
C VAL A 136 14.79 -8.86 4.65
N PRO A 137 14.97 -10.03 4.05
CA PRO A 137 15.00 -10.16 2.61
C PRO A 137 13.71 -9.71 1.94
N VAL A 138 13.84 -8.99 0.84
CA VAL A 138 12.73 -8.57 -0.01
C VAL A 138 12.88 -9.19 -1.39
N ILE A 139 11.83 -9.87 -1.85
CA ILE A 139 11.89 -10.64 -3.10
C ILE A 139 10.69 -10.28 -3.97
N THR A 140 10.91 -10.10 -5.26
CA THR A 140 9.83 -9.87 -6.21
C THR A 140 9.67 -11.02 -7.19
N GLY A 141 8.41 -11.29 -7.55
CA GLY A 141 8.08 -12.31 -8.54
C GLY A 141 6.58 -12.43 -8.77
N SER A 142 6.20 -12.75 -10.01
CA SER A 142 4.78 -12.89 -10.40
C SER A 142 4.15 -14.18 -9.86
N LYS A 143 4.92 -15.28 -9.79
CA LYS A 143 4.48 -16.58 -9.29
C LYS A 143 4.87 -16.74 -7.82
N ARG A 144 4.02 -16.25 -6.90
CA ARG A 144 4.28 -16.22 -5.45
C ARG A 144 4.75 -17.56 -4.86
N TYR A 145 4.21 -18.68 -5.35
CA TYR A 145 4.66 -20.00 -4.90
C TYR A 145 6.15 -20.25 -5.22
N LEU A 146 6.60 -19.93 -6.44
CA LEU A 146 8.00 -20.14 -6.83
C LEU A 146 8.93 -19.19 -6.07
N THR A 147 8.49 -17.91 -5.93
CA THR A 147 9.25 -16.91 -5.18
C THR A 147 9.35 -17.30 -3.69
N GLY A 148 8.25 -17.75 -3.10
CA GLY A 148 8.23 -18.20 -1.71
C GLY A 148 9.03 -19.47 -1.48
N ARG A 149 8.98 -20.43 -2.42
CA ARG A 149 9.82 -21.62 -2.36
C ARG A 149 11.31 -21.25 -2.39
N TYR A 150 11.69 -20.32 -3.28
CA TYR A 150 13.07 -19.81 -3.32
C TYR A 150 13.49 -19.22 -1.96
N ALA A 151 12.64 -18.40 -1.33
CA ALA A 151 12.93 -17.82 -0.03
C ALA A 151 13.13 -18.89 1.06
N VAL A 152 12.29 -19.91 1.09
CA VAL A 152 12.40 -21.00 2.07
C VAL A 152 13.63 -21.85 1.82
N ASP A 153 13.83 -22.30 0.57
CA ASP A 153 14.87 -23.29 0.24
C ASP A 153 16.28 -22.66 0.25
N ASN A 154 16.45 -21.37 -0.08
CA ASN A 154 17.75 -20.72 -0.24
C ASN A 154 18.10 -19.72 0.86
N LEU A 155 17.10 -19.14 1.56
CA LEU A 155 17.35 -18.13 2.59
C LEU A 155 16.91 -18.60 3.99
N GLY A 156 16.37 -19.82 4.10
CA GLY A 156 15.96 -20.39 5.38
C GLY A 156 14.81 -19.64 6.06
N ILE A 157 13.92 -19.04 5.27
CA ILE A 157 12.81 -18.22 5.75
C ILE A 157 11.72 -19.11 6.38
N ASP A 158 11.24 -18.73 7.56
CA ASP A 158 10.20 -19.43 8.30
C ASP A 158 8.83 -18.72 8.24
N VAL A 159 8.81 -17.39 7.96
CA VAL A 159 7.57 -16.62 7.75
C VAL A 159 7.66 -15.76 6.49
N LEU A 160 6.68 -15.89 5.61
CA LEU A 160 6.54 -15.05 4.42
C LEU A 160 5.43 -14.03 4.59
N ILE A 161 5.74 -12.77 4.32
CA ILE A 161 4.78 -11.68 4.24
C ILE A 161 4.52 -11.39 2.77
N LEU A 162 3.29 -11.58 2.33
CA LEU A 162 2.88 -11.33 0.95
C LEU A 162 2.25 -9.94 0.84
N ASP A 163 2.90 -9.02 0.15
CA ASP A 163 2.36 -7.70 -0.15
C ASP A 163 1.38 -7.76 -1.33
N ASP A 164 0.23 -7.07 -1.20
CA ASP A 164 -0.90 -7.02 -2.13
C ASP A 164 -1.34 -8.39 -2.64
N ALA A 165 -1.63 -9.32 -1.72
CA ALA A 165 -1.86 -10.73 -2.07
C ALA A 165 -3.23 -11.30 -1.67
N PHE A 166 -4.19 -10.53 -1.17
CA PHE A 166 -5.50 -11.04 -0.77
C PHE A 166 -6.23 -11.78 -1.91
N GLN A 167 -6.08 -11.31 -3.16
CA GLN A 167 -6.61 -11.96 -4.35
C GLN A 167 -5.82 -13.20 -4.80
N HIS A 168 -4.60 -13.42 -4.26
CA HIS A 168 -3.69 -14.47 -4.74
C HIS A 168 -3.94 -15.81 -4.03
N ARG A 169 -5.09 -16.44 -4.29
CA ARG A 169 -5.59 -17.65 -3.62
C ARG A 169 -4.83 -18.94 -3.98
N SER A 170 -3.97 -18.92 -5.00
CA SER A 170 -3.18 -20.09 -5.42
C SER A 170 -2.05 -20.48 -4.45
N LEU A 171 -1.73 -19.62 -3.47
CA LEU A 171 -0.83 -19.90 -2.36
C LEU A 171 -1.63 -19.94 -1.06
N PHE A 172 -1.41 -20.96 -0.24
CA PHE A 172 -2.02 -21.08 1.09
C PHE A 172 -1.48 -19.98 2.01
N ARG A 173 -2.35 -19.38 2.81
CA ARG A 173 -2.01 -18.37 3.82
C ARG A 173 -2.51 -18.84 5.17
N ASN A 174 -1.68 -18.66 6.18
CA ASN A 174 -2.05 -18.89 7.58
C ASN A 174 -2.89 -17.72 8.11
N ILE A 175 -2.56 -16.49 7.68
CA ILE A 175 -3.24 -15.27 8.09
C ILE A 175 -3.52 -14.40 6.86
N ASP A 176 -4.76 -13.95 6.70
CA ASP A 176 -5.14 -12.92 5.73
C ASP A 176 -5.48 -11.61 6.48
N ILE A 177 -4.64 -10.59 6.34
CA ILE A 177 -4.84 -9.25 6.86
C ILE A 177 -5.40 -8.37 5.75
N VAL A 178 -6.58 -7.79 5.96
CA VAL A 178 -7.24 -6.93 4.98
C VAL A 178 -7.29 -5.50 5.48
N LEU A 179 -6.72 -4.58 4.68
CA LEU A 179 -6.75 -3.16 4.95
C LEU A 179 -7.95 -2.53 4.24
N LEU A 180 -8.68 -1.69 4.95
CA LEU A 180 -9.81 -0.94 4.42
C LEU A 180 -9.65 0.54 4.76
N ASP A 181 -9.97 1.40 3.81
CA ASP A 181 -10.07 2.83 4.08
C ASP A 181 -11.22 3.11 5.07
N SER A 182 -10.93 3.78 6.18
CA SER A 182 -11.90 4.02 7.24
C SER A 182 -13.05 4.92 6.77
N LYS A 183 -12.75 5.93 5.93
CA LYS A 183 -13.74 6.88 5.41
C LYS A 183 -14.62 6.25 4.33
N ARG A 184 -14.03 5.46 3.43
CA ARG A 184 -14.70 4.84 2.27
C ARG A 184 -14.28 3.38 2.06
N PRO A 185 -14.59 2.45 2.98
CA PRO A 185 -14.08 1.07 2.96
C PRO A 185 -14.44 0.28 1.71
N PHE A 186 -15.49 0.70 1.02
CA PHE A 186 -15.99 0.05 -0.20
C PHE A 186 -16.10 1.00 -1.40
N GLY A 187 -15.60 2.22 -1.28
CA GLY A 187 -15.78 3.28 -2.28
C GLY A 187 -17.25 3.45 -2.67
N ASN A 188 -17.55 3.53 -3.96
CA ASN A 188 -18.92 3.61 -4.49
C ASN A 188 -19.67 2.25 -4.50
N ARG A 189 -19.12 1.20 -3.92
CA ARG A 189 -19.68 -0.16 -3.76
C ARG A 189 -19.80 -0.98 -5.04
N PHE A 190 -19.39 -0.45 -6.20
CA PHE A 190 -19.35 -1.20 -7.45
C PHE A 190 -18.01 -1.93 -7.63
N LEU A 191 -18.07 -3.03 -8.35
CA LEU A 191 -16.88 -3.74 -8.80
C LEU A 191 -16.23 -3.02 -10.00
N LEU A 192 -14.97 -3.34 -10.27
CA LEU A 192 -14.31 -2.88 -11.48
C LEU A 192 -15.11 -3.27 -12.73
N PRO A 193 -15.15 -2.44 -13.79
CA PRO A 193 -14.52 -1.12 -13.91
C PRO A 193 -15.39 0.06 -13.45
N ARG A 194 -16.65 -0.14 -13.01
CA ARG A 194 -17.56 0.94 -12.57
C ARG A 194 -17.17 1.52 -11.21
N GLY A 195 -16.54 0.74 -10.36
CA GLY A 195 -16.12 1.15 -9.04
C GLY A 195 -14.79 0.55 -8.63
N PRO A 196 -14.30 0.86 -7.41
CA PRO A 196 -12.97 0.47 -6.97
C PRO A 196 -12.87 -0.98 -6.48
N LEU A 197 -13.97 -1.73 -6.32
CA LEU A 197 -13.92 -3.06 -5.74
C LEU A 197 -13.26 -4.07 -6.69
N ARG A 198 -12.19 -4.71 -6.23
CA ARG A 198 -11.52 -5.84 -6.89
C ARG A 198 -12.27 -7.15 -6.65
N GLU A 199 -12.96 -7.26 -5.52
CA GLU A 199 -13.76 -8.42 -5.13
C GLU A 199 -15.06 -8.00 -4.44
N PRO A 200 -16.12 -8.83 -4.50
CA PRO A 200 -17.34 -8.56 -3.74
C PRO A 200 -17.06 -8.48 -2.23
N LYS A 201 -17.85 -7.68 -1.50
CA LYS A 201 -17.73 -7.52 -0.03
C LYS A 201 -17.72 -8.85 0.73
N LYS A 202 -18.44 -9.86 0.24
CA LYS A 202 -18.43 -11.23 0.82
C LYS A 202 -17.05 -11.86 0.88
N ALA A 203 -16.08 -11.38 0.06
CA ALA A 203 -14.70 -11.86 0.11
C ALA A 203 -14.02 -11.55 1.44
N LEU A 204 -14.45 -10.52 2.18
CA LEU A 204 -13.98 -10.22 3.54
C LEU A 204 -14.21 -11.39 4.52
N GLY A 205 -15.13 -12.30 4.21
CA GLY A 205 -15.28 -13.54 4.96
C GLY A 205 -14.05 -14.46 4.98
N ARG A 206 -12.98 -14.16 4.24
CA ARG A 206 -11.70 -14.87 4.30
C ARG A 206 -10.70 -14.20 5.22
N ALA A 207 -10.92 -12.90 5.54
CA ALA A 207 -10.00 -12.15 6.38
C ALA A 207 -9.93 -12.75 7.79
N ASP A 208 -8.73 -12.86 8.32
CA ASP A 208 -8.47 -13.23 9.70
C ASP A 208 -8.31 -12.01 10.61
N ILE A 209 -7.88 -10.88 10.03
CA ILE A 209 -7.72 -9.59 10.69
C ILE A 209 -8.14 -8.49 9.70
N ILE A 210 -8.83 -7.47 10.19
CA ILE A 210 -9.15 -6.27 9.41
C ILE A 210 -8.46 -5.07 10.08
N VAL A 211 -7.83 -4.23 9.27
CA VAL A 211 -7.24 -2.98 9.71
C VAL A 211 -7.89 -1.83 8.96
N LEU A 212 -8.51 -0.91 9.69
CA LEU A 212 -9.07 0.32 9.16
C LEU A 212 -7.98 1.38 9.13
N THR A 213 -7.71 1.96 7.95
CA THR A 213 -6.61 2.92 7.75
C THR A 213 -7.12 4.27 7.25
N GLY A 214 -6.33 5.33 7.44
CA GLY A 214 -6.63 6.66 6.89
C GLY A 214 -7.44 7.59 7.78
N GLU A 215 -7.47 7.35 9.09
CA GLU A 215 -8.04 8.28 10.08
C GLU A 215 -6.94 9.06 10.79
N ASN A 216 -7.27 10.28 11.22
CA ASN A 216 -6.49 10.97 12.23
C ASN A 216 -6.68 10.25 13.58
N ARG A 217 -5.66 10.30 14.45
CA ARG A 217 -5.63 9.61 15.76
C ARG A 217 -6.89 9.91 16.61
N ASP A 218 -7.43 11.11 16.48
CA ASP A 218 -8.52 11.64 17.30
C ASP A 218 -9.92 11.52 16.71
N SER A 219 -10.08 10.92 15.52
CA SER A 219 -11.41 10.77 14.93
C SER A 219 -12.23 9.69 15.65
N ALA A 220 -12.90 10.10 16.74
CA ALA A 220 -13.78 9.27 17.57
C ALA A 220 -15.10 8.84 16.85
N LEU A 221 -15.32 9.28 15.62
CA LEU A 221 -16.65 9.25 14.97
C LEU A 221 -16.88 8.08 14.03
N PHE A 222 -16.08 7.03 14.06
CA PHE A 222 -16.44 5.84 13.31
C PHE A 222 -17.52 5.05 14.05
N THR A 223 -18.77 5.29 13.66
CA THR A 223 -19.92 4.53 14.15
C THR A 223 -19.79 3.08 13.71
N GLN A 224 -19.25 2.24 14.59
CA GLN A 224 -19.10 0.77 14.43
C GLN A 224 -20.38 0.06 13.95
N LYS A 225 -21.54 0.68 14.11
CA LYS A 225 -22.85 0.03 13.91
C LYS A 225 -23.27 -0.19 12.46
N THR A 226 -22.86 0.67 11.49
CA THR A 226 -23.50 0.64 10.16
C THR A 226 -22.73 -0.16 9.12
N THR A 227 -21.41 -0.32 9.25
CA THR A 227 -20.58 -1.01 8.24
C THR A 227 -20.15 -2.41 8.72
N MET A 228 -20.08 -2.64 10.02
CA MET A 228 -19.53 -3.84 10.65
C MET A 228 -20.50 -4.98 10.88
N GLY A 229 -21.79 -4.75 10.89
CA GLY A 229 -22.79 -5.83 10.97
C GLY A 229 -22.70 -6.88 9.85
N ALA A 230 -21.97 -6.55 8.75
CA ALA A 230 -21.76 -7.45 7.63
C ALA A 230 -20.43 -8.26 7.71
N LEU A 231 -19.59 -8.01 8.70
CA LEU A 231 -18.25 -8.59 8.81
C LEU A 231 -18.15 -9.76 9.80
N ILE A 232 -19.27 -10.28 10.26
CA ILE A 232 -19.31 -11.53 11.03
C ILE A 232 -19.02 -12.68 10.07
N ASN A 233 -17.87 -13.30 10.27
CA ASN A 233 -17.40 -14.41 9.47
C ASN A 233 -18.03 -15.73 9.94
N LYS A 234 -18.06 -16.77 9.08
CA LYS A 234 -18.39 -18.16 9.46
C LYS A 234 -17.49 -18.72 10.58
N LYS A 235 -16.35 -18.06 10.85
CA LYS A 235 -15.37 -18.41 11.91
C LYS A 235 -15.54 -17.59 13.20
N GLY A 236 -16.59 -16.77 13.34
CA GLY A 236 -16.77 -15.86 14.46
C GLY A 236 -16.45 -14.39 14.12
N ALA A 237 -16.41 -13.51 15.12
CA ALA A 237 -16.06 -12.11 14.94
C ALA A 237 -14.61 -11.95 14.48
N VAL A 238 -14.39 -11.30 13.33
CA VAL A 238 -13.04 -10.97 12.86
C VAL A 238 -12.53 -9.79 13.67
N PRO A 239 -11.35 -9.89 14.32
CA PRO A 239 -10.77 -8.77 15.04
C PRO A 239 -10.47 -7.60 14.10
N ILE A 240 -10.84 -6.39 14.55
CA ILE A 240 -10.72 -5.17 13.77
C ILE A 240 -9.84 -4.21 14.55
N PHE A 241 -8.79 -3.72 13.89
CA PHE A 241 -7.84 -2.76 14.42
C PHE A 241 -7.89 -1.47 13.60
N ARG A 242 -7.31 -0.39 14.15
CA ARG A 242 -7.13 0.89 13.48
C ARG A 242 -5.66 1.11 13.19
N GLY A 243 -5.34 1.47 11.96
CA GLY A 243 -4.00 1.85 11.53
C GLY A 243 -3.96 3.33 11.17
N TYR A 244 -3.02 4.05 11.73
CA TYR A 244 -2.78 5.46 11.45
C TYR A 244 -1.43 5.65 10.75
N HIS A 245 -1.39 6.49 9.73
CA HIS A 245 -0.15 6.92 9.10
C HIS A 245 0.43 8.09 9.88
N LYS A 246 1.42 7.79 10.72
CA LYS A 246 2.09 8.77 11.58
C LYS A 246 3.30 9.34 10.86
N PRO A 247 3.39 10.67 10.69
CA PRO A 247 4.65 11.30 10.30
C PRO A 247 5.73 10.96 11.31
N LYS A 248 6.92 10.64 10.84
CA LYS A 248 8.04 10.22 11.69
C LYS A 248 9.14 11.27 11.72
N GLU A 249 9.64 11.64 10.58
CA GLU A 249 10.77 12.53 10.41
C GLU A 249 10.83 13.05 8.98
N LEU A 250 11.59 14.10 8.75
CA LEU A 250 12.03 14.50 7.43
C LEU A 250 13.43 13.94 7.17
N VAL A 251 13.65 13.45 5.97
CA VAL A 251 14.96 12.93 5.57
C VAL A 251 15.43 13.70 4.35
N LYS A 252 16.63 14.26 4.40
CA LYS A 252 17.23 14.91 3.25
C LYS A 252 17.74 13.87 2.26
N GLY A 253 17.44 14.03 0.99
CA GLY A 253 17.53 12.99 -0.02
C GLY A 253 18.78 12.12 -0.02
N GLU A 254 19.94 12.66 -0.43
CA GLU A 254 21.14 11.85 -0.63
C GLU A 254 21.89 11.54 0.67
N GLU A 255 21.96 12.52 1.58
CA GLU A 255 22.73 12.42 2.83
C GLU A 255 22.03 11.54 3.87
N ASN A 256 20.74 11.25 3.66
CA ASN A 256 19.89 10.50 4.58
C ASN A 256 19.87 11.09 6.02
N ASP A 257 20.23 12.39 6.12
CA ASP A 257 20.16 13.14 7.37
C ASP A 257 18.72 13.29 7.81
N SER A 258 18.45 12.97 9.07
CA SER A 258 17.15 13.05 9.68
C SER A 258 16.95 14.41 10.36
N TYR A 259 15.79 15.01 10.09
CA TYR A 259 15.34 16.26 10.68
C TYR A 259 14.04 16.03 11.44
N PRO A 260 13.86 16.67 12.60
CA PRO A 260 12.62 16.58 13.37
C PRO A 260 11.46 17.20 12.57
N LEU A 261 10.23 16.78 12.86
CA LEU A 261 9.04 17.26 12.13
C LEU A 261 8.80 18.76 12.34
N GLU A 262 9.23 19.29 13.47
CA GLU A 262 9.16 20.72 13.84
C GLU A 262 9.95 21.60 12.86
N TYR A 263 10.86 21.03 12.09
CA TYR A 263 11.58 21.75 11.01
C TYR A 263 10.66 22.30 9.92
N LEU A 264 9.45 21.73 9.78
CA LEU A 264 8.41 22.25 8.87
C LEU A 264 7.69 23.50 9.41
N SER A 265 7.70 23.71 10.72
CA SER A 265 6.93 24.79 11.33
C SER A 265 7.33 26.17 10.83
N GLY A 266 6.36 26.90 10.27
CA GLY A 266 6.57 28.23 9.70
C GLY A 266 7.33 28.28 8.35
N LYS A 267 7.75 27.13 7.81
CA LYS A 267 8.43 27.05 6.52
C LYS A 267 7.49 27.17 5.35
N LYS A 268 7.89 27.95 4.33
CA LYS A 268 7.24 27.97 3.02
C LYS A 268 7.65 26.74 2.21
N VAL A 269 6.70 25.86 1.97
CA VAL A 269 6.90 24.55 1.38
C VAL A 269 6.40 24.48 -0.05
N CYS A 270 7.25 24.13 -1.00
CA CYS A 270 6.83 23.59 -2.29
C CYS A 270 6.70 22.08 -2.15
N ALA A 271 5.49 21.56 -2.18
CA ALA A 271 5.23 20.14 -2.04
C ALA A 271 4.86 19.50 -3.38
N PHE A 272 5.24 18.23 -3.56
CA PHE A 272 4.76 17.44 -4.69
C PHE A 272 4.57 15.97 -4.31
N ALA A 273 3.59 15.30 -4.96
CA ALA A 273 3.32 13.90 -4.68
C ALA A 273 2.76 13.15 -5.90
N GLY A 274 3.25 11.92 -6.12
CA GLY A 274 2.77 10.95 -7.10
C GLY A 274 2.22 9.69 -6.41
N ILE A 275 1.27 9.88 -5.49
CA ILE A 275 0.62 8.84 -4.69
C ILE A 275 -0.90 8.82 -4.92
N ALA A 276 -1.58 7.78 -4.41
CA ALA A 276 -3.01 7.58 -4.63
C ALA A 276 -3.92 8.64 -3.97
N LYS A 277 -3.46 9.28 -2.88
CA LYS A 277 -4.18 10.33 -2.13
C LYS A 277 -3.24 11.50 -1.84
N PRO A 278 -2.93 12.35 -2.85
CA PRO A 278 -1.99 13.45 -2.66
C PRO A 278 -2.50 14.48 -1.65
N GLU A 279 -3.81 14.70 -1.55
CA GLU A 279 -4.41 15.66 -0.63
C GLU A 279 -4.09 15.32 0.83
N SER A 280 -4.03 14.03 1.18
CA SER A 280 -3.67 13.63 2.56
C SER A 280 -2.20 13.91 2.91
N PHE A 281 -1.33 14.00 1.90
CA PHE A 281 0.06 14.42 2.10
C PHE A 281 0.15 15.92 2.34
N GLU A 282 -0.59 16.73 1.60
CA GLU A 282 -0.71 18.17 1.80
C GLU A 282 -1.25 18.47 3.21
N ASP A 283 -2.39 17.84 3.58
CA ASP A 283 -2.98 17.96 4.92
C ASP A 283 -1.96 17.63 6.04
N THR A 284 -1.10 16.66 5.81
CA THR A 284 -0.07 16.26 6.76
C THR A 284 0.97 17.37 6.94
N ILE A 285 1.48 17.98 5.85
CA ILE A 285 2.45 19.07 5.92
C ILE A 285 1.84 20.27 6.67
N VAL A 286 0.59 20.63 6.34
CA VAL A 286 -0.12 21.73 7.02
C VAL A 286 -0.30 21.43 8.50
N SER A 287 -0.67 20.21 8.87
CA SER A 287 -0.84 19.81 10.28
C SER A 287 0.46 19.85 11.09
N LEU A 288 1.61 19.77 10.41
CA LEU A 288 2.94 19.91 11.00
C LEU A 288 3.44 21.37 11.04
N GLY A 289 2.58 22.33 10.68
CA GLY A 289 2.88 23.76 10.72
C GLY A 289 3.59 24.30 9.48
N GLY A 290 3.70 23.52 8.39
CA GLY A 290 4.26 23.99 7.11
C GLY A 290 3.24 24.83 6.33
N GLU A 291 3.71 25.93 5.74
CA GLU A 291 2.92 26.76 4.80
C GLU A 291 3.11 26.21 3.38
N VAL A 292 2.11 25.48 2.85
CA VAL A 292 2.18 24.94 1.49
C VAL A 292 1.88 26.06 0.48
N VAL A 293 2.95 26.67 -0.09
CA VAL A 293 2.84 27.76 -1.06
C VAL A 293 2.69 27.26 -2.50
N SER A 294 3.03 26.00 -2.77
CA SER A 294 2.80 25.33 -4.05
C SER A 294 2.63 23.85 -3.84
N PHE A 295 1.62 23.25 -4.49
CA PHE A 295 1.41 21.79 -4.46
C PHE A 295 1.23 21.23 -5.88
N ILE A 296 2.14 20.33 -6.28
CA ILE A 296 2.13 19.70 -7.61
C ILE A 296 1.75 18.24 -7.46
N THR A 297 0.69 17.82 -8.14
CA THR A 297 0.20 16.45 -8.09
C THR A 297 0.56 15.68 -9.36
N PHE A 298 1.14 14.50 -9.18
CA PHE A 298 1.42 13.54 -10.24
C PHE A 298 0.52 12.29 -10.10
N PRO A 299 0.29 11.56 -11.18
CA PRO A 299 -0.42 10.29 -11.11
C PRO A 299 0.28 9.28 -10.18
N ASP A 300 -0.48 8.43 -9.46
CA ASP A 300 0.12 7.36 -8.66
C ASP A 300 1.07 6.48 -9.50
N HIS A 301 2.22 6.13 -8.92
CA HIS A 301 3.35 5.45 -9.58
C HIS A 301 3.94 6.25 -10.76
N HIS A 302 3.88 7.59 -10.72
CA HIS A 302 4.50 8.44 -11.73
C HIS A 302 6.01 8.17 -11.83
N ARG A 303 6.52 8.16 -13.05
CA ARG A 303 7.97 8.13 -13.33
C ARG A 303 8.40 9.53 -13.68
N TYR A 304 9.24 10.10 -12.85
CA TYR A 304 9.73 11.46 -13.03
C TYR A 304 10.67 11.56 -14.21
N THR A 305 10.60 12.69 -14.91
CA THR A 305 11.45 13.08 -16.05
C THR A 305 12.16 14.39 -15.72
N MET A 306 13.17 14.76 -16.51
CA MET A 306 13.83 16.08 -16.33
C MET A 306 12.84 17.24 -16.44
N GLY A 307 11.85 17.15 -17.35
CA GLY A 307 10.81 18.18 -17.46
C GLY A 307 9.94 18.31 -16.20
N ASP A 308 9.64 17.20 -15.51
CA ASP A 308 8.93 17.25 -14.22
C ASP A 308 9.81 17.90 -13.13
N ILE A 309 11.11 17.64 -13.13
CA ILE A 309 12.07 18.27 -12.20
C ILE A 309 12.15 19.78 -12.44
N GLU A 310 12.21 20.21 -13.69
CA GLU A 310 12.22 21.63 -14.06
C GLU A 310 10.90 22.31 -13.67
N GLU A 311 9.76 21.65 -13.87
CA GLU A 311 8.42 22.12 -13.42
C GLU A 311 8.43 22.37 -11.91
N ILE A 312 8.96 21.42 -11.11
CA ILE A 312 9.01 21.53 -9.64
C ILE A 312 9.96 22.66 -9.22
N LYS A 313 11.17 22.73 -9.78
CA LYS A 313 12.15 23.80 -9.48
C LYS A 313 11.58 25.18 -9.80
N LYS A 314 10.94 25.32 -10.95
CA LYS A 314 10.30 26.59 -11.37
C LYS A 314 9.15 26.99 -10.43
N ALA A 315 8.32 26.05 -10.03
CA ALA A 315 7.23 26.31 -9.09
C ALA A 315 7.77 26.75 -7.72
N SER A 316 8.81 26.07 -7.21
CA SER A 316 9.50 26.43 -5.97
C SER A 316 10.05 27.86 -6.00
N SER A 317 10.77 28.22 -7.09
CA SER A 317 11.34 29.57 -7.27
C SER A 317 10.25 30.63 -7.39
N ASN A 318 9.19 30.39 -8.16
CA ASN A 318 8.10 31.35 -8.37
C ASN A 318 7.35 31.69 -7.09
N CYS A 319 7.21 30.73 -6.17
CA CYS A 319 6.52 30.90 -4.89
C CYS A 319 7.46 31.25 -3.75
N SER A 320 8.76 31.45 -4.01
CA SER A 320 9.79 31.72 -3.01
C SER A 320 9.73 30.70 -1.86
N SER A 321 9.56 29.42 -2.17
CA SER A 321 9.55 28.37 -1.14
C SER A 321 10.96 28.19 -0.56
N GLU A 322 11.02 27.89 0.74
CA GLU A 322 12.30 27.68 1.45
C GLU A 322 12.78 26.23 1.30
N ILE A 323 11.82 25.30 1.16
CA ILE A 323 12.12 23.87 1.04
C ILE A 323 11.18 23.19 0.03
N ILE A 324 11.68 22.11 -0.56
CA ILE A 324 10.89 21.21 -1.42
C ILE A 324 10.67 19.91 -0.68
N VAL A 325 9.41 19.49 -0.52
CA VAL A 325 9.06 18.29 0.23
C VAL A 325 8.27 17.32 -0.63
N THR A 326 8.60 16.04 -0.55
CA THR A 326 7.83 14.96 -1.19
C THR A 326 7.71 13.73 -0.29
N THR A 327 7.03 12.70 -0.77
CA THR A 327 6.88 11.43 -0.04
C THR A 327 8.14 10.56 -0.19
N GLU A 328 8.41 9.71 0.79
CA GLU A 328 9.49 8.71 0.70
C GLU A 328 9.29 7.77 -0.51
N LYS A 329 8.03 7.43 -0.85
CA LYS A 329 7.68 6.62 -2.04
C LYS A 329 8.07 7.31 -3.35
N ASP A 330 7.93 8.62 -3.43
CA ASP A 330 8.36 9.39 -4.61
C ASP A 330 9.87 9.59 -4.62
N GLY A 331 10.49 9.81 -3.47
CA GLY A 331 11.93 9.94 -3.32
C GLY A 331 12.72 8.77 -3.93
N ILE A 332 12.23 7.54 -3.79
CA ILE A 332 12.86 6.35 -4.40
C ILE A 332 12.98 6.46 -5.93
N LYS A 333 12.03 7.12 -6.58
CA LYS A 333 12.00 7.30 -8.04
C LYS A 333 12.89 8.45 -8.50
N LEU A 334 13.39 9.27 -7.57
CA LEU A 334 14.18 10.47 -7.82
C LEU A 334 15.68 10.28 -7.59
N ILE A 335 16.11 9.14 -7.11
CA ILE A 335 17.51 8.84 -6.77
C ILE A 335 18.45 9.10 -7.96
N ASN A 336 18.01 8.85 -9.19
CA ASN A 336 18.82 9.07 -10.39
C ASN A 336 18.96 10.55 -10.79
N PHE A 337 18.25 11.46 -10.14
CA PHE A 337 18.36 12.91 -10.33
C PHE A 337 19.18 13.51 -9.18
N THR A 338 20.43 13.11 -9.06
CA THR A 338 21.30 13.28 -7.89
C THR A 338 21.32 14.70 -7.32
N GLU A 339 21.52 15.73 -8.17
CA GLU A 339 21.52 17.12 -7.72
C GLU A 339 20.18 17.55 -7.13
N PHE A 340 19.07 17.21 -7.81
CA PHE A 340 17.73 17.54 -7.32
C PHE A 340 17.38 16.74 -6.07
N PHE A 341 17.74 15.46 -6.04
CA PHE A 341 17.45 14.56 -4.92
C PHE A 341 18.15 15.02 -3.63
N ARG A 342 19.36 15.57 -3.71
CA ARG A 342 20.09 16.13 -2.57
C ARG A 342 19.40 17.33 -1.93
N ASP A 343 18.68 18.13 -2.73
CA ASP A 343 18.09 19.40 -2.28
C ASP A 343 16.67 19.24 -1.71
N ILE A 344 16.04 18.08 -1.87
CA ILE A 344 14.67 17.83 -1.41
C ILE A 344 14.60 17.11 -0.08
N PHE A 345 13.48 17.30 0.61
CA PHE A 345 13.13 16.59 1.84
C PHE A 345 12.08 15.53 1.55
N LEU A 346 12.26 14.37 2.14
CA LEU A 346 11.33 13.24 2.09
C LEU A 346 10.60 13.16 3.42
N LEU A 347 9.29 13.32 3.42
CA LEU A 347 8.49 13.09 4.62
C LEU A 347 8.30 11.58 4.78
N ARG A 348 8.95 11.02 5.79
CA ARG A 348 8.83 9.62 6.18
C ARG A 348 7.60 9.42 7.05
N ILE A 349 6.84 8.41 6.73
CA ILE A 349 5.67 8.00 7.50
C ILE A 349 5.84 6.57 7.98
N GLU A 350 5.35 6.28 9.17
CA GLU A 350 5.17 4.92 9.66
C GLU A 350 3.69 4.64 9.92
N MET A 351 3.30 3.38 9.92
CA MET A 351 1.96 3.00 10.37
C MET A 351 2.02 2.64 11.85
N GLU A 352 1.06 3.13 12.61
CA GLU A 352 0.88 2.79 14.01
C GLU A 352 -0.48 2.11 14.19
N ILE A 353 -0.53 1.01 14.95
CA ILE A 353 -1.80 0.40 15.38
C ILE A 353 -2.27 1.11 16.65
N VAL A 354 -3.38 1.83 16.54
CA VAL A 354 -3.87 2.71 17.60
C VAL A 354 -4.61 1.91 18.67
N ASN A 355 -4.30 2.22 19.95
CA ASN A 355 -5.00 1.77 21.18
C ASN A 355 -4.99 0.26 21.47
N ARG A 356 -4.58 -0.62 20.56
CA ARG A 356 -4.61 -2.07 20.71
C ARG A 356 -3.40 -2.76 20.09
N SER A 357 -2.21 -2.10 20.11
CA SER A 357 -1.00 -2.62 19.46
C SER A 357 -0.62 -4.00 20.00
N LYS A 358 -0.56 -4.17 21.31
CA LYS A 358 -0.24 -5.45 21.97
C LYS A 358 -1.23 -6.55 21.59
N GLU A 359 -2.52 -6.25 21.59
CA GLU A 359 -3.55 -7.21 21.18
C GLU A 359 -3.43 -7.60 19.70
N PHE A 360 -3.08 -6.66 18.83
CA PHE A 360 -2.80 -6.95 17.42
C PHE A 360 -1.64 -7.94 17.28
N GLU A 361 -0.55 -7.72 18.00
CA GLU A 361 0.59 -8.61 18.06
C GLU A 361 0.20 -10.01 18.59
N ASP A 362 -0.51 -10.07 19.71
CA ASP A 362 -0.95 -11.32 20.32
C ASP A 362 -1.85 -12.15 19.38
N VAL A 363 -2.75 -11.49 18.65
CA VAL A 363 -3.59 -12.14 17.63
C VAL A 363 -2.76 -12.72 16.50
N ILE A 364 -1.74 -12.00 16.01
CA ILE A 364 -0.85 -12.50 14.97
C ILE A 364 -0.08 -13.71 15.49
N MET A 365 0.56 -13.60 16.66
CA MET A 365 1.36 -14.68 17.24
C MET A 365 0.51 -15.93 17.49
N SER A 366 -0.67 -15.78 18.08
CA SER A 366 -1.58 -16.90 18.34
C SER A 366 -2.04 -17.65 17.07
N LYS A 367 -2.17 -16.92 15.95
CA LYS A 367 -2.54 -17.51 14.66
C LYS A 367 -1.35 -18.15 13.93
N LEU A 368 -0.12 -17.70 14.15
CA LEU A 368 1.08 -18.30 13.60
C LEU A 368 1.44 -19.64 14.30
N LEU A 369 1.10 -19.78 15.57
CA LEU A 369 1.35 -21.01 16.33
C LEU A 369 0.38 -22.17 15.98
N LYS A 370 -0.78 -21.85 15.38
CA LYS A 370 -1.75 -22.83 14.87
C LYS A 370 -1.37 -23.31 13.47
#